data_eec30bca00612cf5e7705924fd226a53
#
_entry.id   eec30bca00612cf5e7705924fd226a53
#
_cell.length_a   1.000
_cell.length_b   1.000
_cell.length_c   1.000
_cell.angle_alpha   90.00
_cell.angle_beta   90.00
_cell.angle_gamma   90.00
#
_symmetry.space_group_name_H-M   'P 1'
#
loop_
_entity.id
_entity.type
_entity.pdbx_description
1 polymer ?
#
loop_
_entity_poly.entity_id
_entity_poly.type
_entity_poly.pdbx_seq_one_letter_code
_entity_poly.pdbx_strand_id
1 'polypeptide(L)'
;PISARAVARCINADRIFTVNIHEKSVLEHFPAPARNLDAANLLGEYVSGFGLENPVLVAPDEGAEGLVKNVASGPCFDYDHLQKTRLSGDTVVIKTKNLDVTGRHVVLVDDMIATGGTMAESIRMLKAQGAIDVHLICVHPVLARNAVLRLFNAGVKDIISTDTLEKAESKLSVAPIIADALKDLD
;
A
#
# COMPACT_ATOMS: atom_id res chain seq x y z
N PRO A 1 -7.59 -8.67 16.88
CA PRO A 1 -8.33 -9.85 16.40
C PRO A 1 -7.92 -11.11 17.18
N ILE A 2 -8.88 -11.95 17.59
CA ILE A 2 -8.59 -13.13 18.44
C ILE A 2 -7.64 -14.10 17.74
N SER A 3 -7.79 -14.31 16.44
CA SER A 3 -6.94 -15.20 15.63
C SER A 3 -5.50 -14.72 15.55
N ALA A 4 -5.27 -13.44 15.31
CA ALA A 4 -3.91 -12.87 15.24
C ALA A 4 -3.18 -13.01 16.58
N ARG A 5 -3.88 -12.79 17.71
CA ARG A 5 -3.34 -13.02 19.05
C ARG A 5 -2.96 -14.50 19.30
N ALA A 6 -3.79 -15.43 18.83
CA ALA A 6 -3.49 -16.85 18.97
C ALA A 6 -2.24 -17.23 18.15
N VAL A 7 -2.13 -16.77 16.91
CA VAL A 7 -0.96 -17.00 16.05
C VAL A 7 0.30 -16.38 16.66
N ALA A 8 0.24 -15.11 17.09
CA ALA A 8 1.38 -14.42 17.68
C ALA A 8 1.95 -15.19 18.89
N ARG A 9 1.10 -15.75 19.73
CA ARG A 9 1.53 -16.54 20.90
C ARG A 9 2.15 -17.90 20.58
N CYS A 10 1.95 -18.41 19.36
CA CYS A 10 2.57 -19.66 18.92
C CYS A 10 3.99 -19.45 18.36
N ILE A 11 4.41 -18.20 18.15
CA ILE A 11 5.73 -17.89 17.62
C ILE A 11 6.73 -17.87 18.79
N ASN A 12 7.69 -18.79 18.75
CA ASN A 12 8.78 -18.87 19.71
C ASN A 12 10.07 -18.35 19.05
N ALA A 13 10.48 -17.16 19.46
CA ALA A 13 11.68 -16.48 18.94
C ALA A 13 12.21 -15.51 20.01
N ASP A 14 13.51 -15.14 19.92
CA ASP A 14 14.12 -14.16 20.81
C ASP A 14 13.72 -12.74 20.44
N ARG A 15 13.51 -12.48 19.16
CA ARG A 15 13.06 -11.19 18.61
C ARG A 15 12.18 -11.41 17.38
N ILE A 16 11.30 -10.45 17.12
CA ILE A 16 10.35 -10.51 16.02
C ILE A 16 10.40 -9.21 15.23
N PHE A 17 10.54 -9.33 13.92
CA PHE A 17 10.40 -8.23 12.98
C PHE A 17 9.23 -8.48 12.07
N THR A 18 8.40 -7.48 11.88
CA THR A 18 7.34 -7.44 10.87
C THR A 18 7.62 -6.30 9.91
N VAL A 19 7.08 -6.37 8.71
CA VAL A 19 7.15 -5.28 7.73
C VAL A 19 5.75 -4.76 7.49
N ASN A 20 5.51 -3.48 7.74
CA ASN A 20 4.21 -2.80 7.55
C ASN A 20 3.01 -3.66 7.98
N ILE A 21 3.08 -4.23 9.21
CA ILE A 21 1.99 -5.05 9.73
C ILE A 21 0.68 -4.26 9.71
N HIS A 22 -0.36 -4.83 9.11
CA HIS A 22 -1.64 -4.15 8.89
C HIS A 22 -2.29 -3.65 10.20
N GLU A 23 -2.27 -4.49 11.23
CA GLU A 23 -2.84 -4.15 12.54
C GLU A 23 -1.72 -4.10 13.59
N LYS A 24 -1.28 -2.91 13.95
CA LYS A 24 -0.14 -2.69 14.86
C LYS A 24 -0.35 -3.24 16.25
N SER A 25 -1.61 -3.34 16.73
CA SER A 25 -1.92 -3.92 18.05
C SER A 25 -1.53 -5.39 18.16
N VAL A 26 -1.29 -6.08 17.04
CA VAL A 26 -0.80 -7.48 17.05
C VAL A 26 0.60 -7.59 17.63
N LEU A 27 1.42 -6.53 17.52
CA LEU A 27 2.79 -6.53 18.06
C LEU A 27 2.81 -6.77 19.58
N GLU A 28 1.80 -6.29 20.30
CA GLU A 28 1.67 -6.46 21.75
C GLU A 28 1.37 -7.90 22.17
N HIS A 29 1.00 -8.76 21.22
CA HIS A 29 0.63 -10.15 21.49
C HIS A 29 1.77 -11.14 21.35
N PHE A 30 2.89 -10.72 20.80
CA PHE A 30 4.09 -11.56 20.70
C PHE A 30 4.73 -11.75 22.07
N PRO A 31 5.23 -12.97 22.40
CA PRO A 31 5.91 -13.23 23.65
C PRO A 31 7.30 -12.62 23.74
N ALA A 32 7.91 -12.27 22.61
CA ALA A 32 9.22 -11.66 22.49
C ALA A 32 9.11 -10.19 22.03
N PRO A 33 10.17 -9.36 22.23
CA PRO A 33 10.20 -8.01 21.68
C PRO A 33 9.94 -8.00 20.18
N ALA A 34 8.96 -7.22 19.75
CA ALA A 34 8.55 -7.14 18.36
C ALA A 34 8.71 -5.70 17.84
N ARG A 35 9.30 -5.57 16.64
CA ARG A 35 9.47 -4.29 15.94
C ARG A 35 8.83 -4.37 14.56
N ASN A 36 8.04 -3.36 14.20
CA ASN A 36 7.51 -3.22 12.85
C ASN A 36 8.44 -2.33 12.02
N LEU A 37 8.93 -2.86 10.92
CA LEU A 37 9.75 -2.14 9.94
C LEU A 37 8.86 -1.44 8.93
N ASP A 38 9.29 -0.28 8.44
CA ASP A 38 8.53 0.52 7.47
C ASP A 38 9.23 0.51 6.10
N ALA A 39 8.53 0.03 5.09
CA ALA A 39 8.99 0.00 3.71
C ALA A 39 8.66 1.30 2.93
N ALA A 40 8.10 2.32 3.57
CA ALA A 40 7.64 3.53 2.90
C ALA A 40 8.74 4.21 2.08
N ASN A 41 9.95 4.36 2.63
CA ASN A 41 11.08 4.96 1.90
C ASN A 41 11.44 4.15 0.65
N LEU A 42 11.47 2.82 0.76
CA LEU A 42 11.74 1.93 -0.37
C LEU A 42 10.72 2.12 -1.49
N LEU A 43 9.42 2.22 -1.16
CA LEU A 43 8.36 2.49 -2.12
C LEU A 43 8.52 3.89 -2.73
N GLY A 44 8.80 4.91 -1.94
CA GLY A 44 8.95 6.30 -2.39
C GLY A 44 10.13 6.49 -3.36
N GLU A 45 11.27 5.91 -3.05
CA GLU A 45 12.45 5.91 -3.93
C GLU A 45 12.15 5.24 -5.28
N TYR A 46 11.44 4.11 -5.25
CA TYR A 46 11.05 3.42 -6.47
C TYR A 46 10.11 4.25 -7.34
N VAL A 47 9.09 4.88 -6.75
CA VAL A 47 8.17 5.78 -7.47
C VAL A 47 8.92 6.96 -8.08
N SER A 48 9.92 7.50 -7.39
CA SER A 48 10.77 8.58 -7.93
C SER A 48 11.49 8.14 -9.22
N GLY A 49 11.86 6.87 -9.32
CA GLY A 49 12.49 6.29 -10.51
C GLY A 49 11.56 6.14 -11.73
N PHE A 50 10.24 6.31 -11.58
CA PHE A 50 9.31 6.24 -12.73
C PHE A 50 9.45 7.42 -13.70
N GLY A 51 10.02 8.54 -13.26
CA GLY A 51 10.12 9.75 -14.09
C GLY A 51 8.77 10.36 -14.47
N LEU A 52 7.74 10.15 -13.62
CA LEU A 52 6.41 10.71 -13.84
C LEU A 52 6.43 12.22 -13.60
N GLU A 53 5.81 12.97 -14.51
CA GLU A 53 5.62 14.40 -14.32
C GLU A 53 4.44 14.65 -13.37
N ASN A 54 4.69 15.41 -12.30
CA ASN A 54 3.68 15.84 -11.34
C ASN A 54 2.78 14.67 -10.80
N PRO A 55 3.37 13.57 -10.30
CA PRO A 55 2.57 12.46 -9.79
C PRO A 55 1.83 12.85 -8.50
N VAL A 56 0.72 12.19 -8.24
CA VAL A 56 0.02 12.25 -6.95
C VAL A 56 -0.11 10.84 -6.37
N LEU A 57 0.29 10.68 -5.12
CA LEU A 57 0.13 9.44 -4.39
C LEU A 57 -1.23 9.42 -3.69
N VAL A 58 -1.99 8.35 -3.87
CA VAL A 58 -3.36 8.27 -3.36
C VAL A 58 -3.56 7.00 -2.55
N ALA A 59 -4.07 7.16 -1.33
CA ALA A 59 -4.55 6.04 -0.53
C ALA A 59 -5.94 5.61 -0.99
N PRO A 60 -6.27 4.32 -1.01
CA PRO A 60 -7.60 3.84 -1.38
C PRO A 60 -8.67 4.22 -0.35
N ASP A 61 -8.27 4.53 0.87
CA ASP A 61 -9.12 5.01 1.96
C ASP A 61 -8.27 5.72 3.03
N GLU A 62 -8.94 6.24 4.07
CA GLU A 62 -8.29 6.95 5.18
C GLU A 62 -7.33 6.06 5.98
N GLY A 63 -7.57 4.75 6.04
CA GLY A 63 -6.71 3.81 6.78
C GLY A 63 -5.30 3.72 6.23
N ALA A 64 -5.13 3.86 4.91
CA ALA A 64 -3.83 3.82 4.24
C ALA A 64 -3.15 5.21 4.15
N GLU A 65 -3.80 6.32 4.57
CA GLU A 65 -3.25 7.68 4.45
C GLU A 65 -1.89 7.82 5.12
N GLY A 66 -1.71 7.23 6.30
CA GLY A 66 -0.43 7.27 7.01
C GLY A 66 0.73 6.67 6.24
N LEU A 67 0.52 5.54 5.56
CA LEU A 67 1.52 4.93 4.69
C LEU A 67 1.82 5.82 3.50
N VAL A 68 0.79 6.31 2.81
CA VAL A 68 0.94 7.16 1.62
C VAL A 68 1.71 8.44 1.95
N LYS A 69 1.39 9.08 3.07
CA LYS A 69 2.13 10.25 3.59
C LYS A 69 3.63 9.93 3.76
N ASN A 70 3.95 8.78 4.36
CA ASN A 70 5.35 8.38 4.56
C ASN A 70 6.05 8.11 3.22
N VAL A 71 5.39 7.42 2.28
CA VAL A 71 5.92 7.17 0.93
C VAL A 71 6.18 8.48 0.18
N ALA A 72 5.28 9.45 0.30
CA ALA A 72 5.38 10.74 -0.38
C ALA A 72 6.45 11.67 0.22
N SER A 73 6.79 11.50 1.49
CA SER A 73 7.60 12.47 2.26
C SER A 73 9.04 12.58 1.76
N GLY A 74 9.70 11.48 1.41
CA GLY A 74 11.07 11.48 0.91
C GLY A 74 11.20 12.25 -0.42
N PRO A 75 10.43 11.88 -1.46
CA PRO A 75 10.41 12.55 -2.75
C PRO A 75 9.67 13.88 -2.78
N CYS A 76 8.98 14.27 -1.71
CA CYS A 76 8.11 15.45 -1.64
C CYS A 76 6.96 15.43 -2.67
N PHE A 77 6.34 14.28 -2.88
CA PHE A 77 5.17 14.17 -3.75
C PHE A 77 3.90 14.69 -3.07
N ASP A 78 2.97 15.18 -3.88
CA ASP A 78 1.60 15.42 -3.42
C ASP A 78 0.95 14.09 -3.04
N TYR A 79 0.14 14.10 -1.99
CA TYR A 79 -0.61 12.92 -1.57
C TYR A 79 -2.01 13.25 -1.09
N ASP A 80 -2.93 12.29 -1.22
CA ASP A 80 -4.31 12.38 -0.77
C ASP A 80 -4.87 10.98 -0.49
N HIS A 81 -6.11 10.90 -0.05
CA HIS A 81 -6.86 9.65 0.05
C HIS A 81 -8.23 9.74 -0.63
N LEU A 82 -8.76 8.59 -1.02
CA LEU A 82 -10.10 8.50 -1.56
C LEU A 82 -11.13 8.54 -0.45
N GLN A 83 -12.14 9.38 -0.63
CA GLN A 83 -13.26 9.51 0.28
C GLN A 83 -14.54 9.04 -0.40
N LYS A 84 -15.28 8.15 0.27
CA LYS A 84 -16.61 7.70 -0.15
C LYS A 84 -17.67 8.63 0.41
N THR A 85 -18.33 9.39 -0.47
CA THR A 85 -19.44 10.27 -0.08
C THR A 85 -20.75 9.67 -0.61
N ARG A 86 -21.69 9.37 0.26
CA ARG A 86 -23.07 9.04 -0.12
C ARG A 86 -23.84 10.31 -0.42
N LEU A 87 -24.28 10.48 -1.66
CA LEU A 87 -25.05 11.65 -2.07
C LEU A 87 -26.57 11.46 -1.81
N SER A 88 -27.13 10.29 -2.12
CA SER A 88 -28.53 9.92 -1.81
C SER A 88 -28.77 8.44 -2.11
N GLY A 89 -29.56 7.74 -1.29
CA GLY A 89 -29.97 6.35 -1.53
C GLY A 89 -28.78 5.44 -1.86
N ASP A 90 -28.76 4.90 -3.08
CA ASP A 90 -27.71 3.96 -3.54
C ASP A 90 -26.56 4.64 -4.29
N THR A 91 -26.55 5.98 -4.40
CA THR A 91 -25.51 6.71 -5.13
C THR A 91 -24.32 7.00 -4.21
N VAL A 92 -23.21 6.30 -4.45
CA VAL A 92 -21.92 6.51 -3.80
C VAL A 92 -20.99 7.18 -4.79
N VAL A 93 -20.38 8.30 -4.40
CA VAL A 93 -19.30 8.96 -5.15
C VAL A 93 -18.00 8.76 -4.40
N ILE A 94 -17.00 8.26 -5.10
CA ILE A 94 -15.63 8.14 -4.60
C ILE A 94 -14.80 9.19 -5.34
N LYS A 95 -14.09 10.01 -4.60
CA LYS A 95 -13.14 11.00 -5.15
C LYS A 95 -12.00 11.24 -4.17
N THR A 96 -10.92 11.83 -4.65
CA THR A 96 -9.88 12.39 -3.79
C THR A 96 -10.48 13.46 -2.88
N LYS A 97 -10.00 13.55 -1.65
CA LYS A 97 -10.54 14.45 -0.65
C LYS A 97 -10.22 15.93 -0.96
N ASN A 98 -8.97 16.20 -1.31
CA ASN A 98 -8.45 17.56 -1.42
C ASN A 98 -7.81 17.89 -2.77
N LEU A 99 -7.31 16.90 -3.51
CA LEU A 99 -6.54 17.11 -4.75
C LEU A 99 -7.34 16.76 -6.01
N ASP A 100 -7.14 17.54 -7.07
CA ASP A 100 -7.60 17.19 -8.40
C ASP A 100 -6.57 16.27 -9.09
N VAL A 101 -7.04 15.18 -9.65
CA VAL A 101 -6.23 14.19 -10.40
C VAL A 101 -6.32 14.36 -11.92
N THR A 102 -7.11 15.33 -12.40
CA THR A 102 -7.28 15.61 -13.82
C THR A 102 -5.93 15.95 -14.46
N GLY A 103 -5.56 15.21 -15.50
CA GLY A 103 -4.30 15.42 -16.20
C GLY A 103 -3.04 15.06 -15.40
N ARG A 104 -3.18 14.26 -14.32
CA ARG A 104 -2.07 13.82 -13.48
C ARG A 104 -1.84 12.32 -13.57
N HIS A 105 -0.61 11.89 -13.31
CA HIS A 105 -0.28 10.49 -13.05
C HIS A 105 -0.61 10.18 -11.60
N VAL A 106 -1.35 9.10 -11.36
CA VAL A 106 -1.74 8.66 -10.02
C VAL A 106 -0.99 7.40 -9.65
N VAL A 107 -0.45 7.36 -8.44
CA VAL A 107 0.10 6.15 -7.83
C VAL A 107 -0.76 5.78 -6.63
N LEU A 108 -1.59 4.74 -6.78
CA LEU A 108 -2.32 4.15 -5.65
C LEU A 108 -1.34 3.38 -4.77
N VAL A 109 -1.36 3.64 -3.47
CA VAL A 109 -0.45 3.02 -2.50
C VAL A 109 -1.26 2.37 -1.38
N ASP A 110 -0.93 1.12 -1.05
CA ASP A 110 -1.55 0.40 0.06
C ASP A 110 -0.54 -0.53 0.75
N ASP A 111 -0.85 -0.96 1.96
CA ASP A 111 -0.04 -1.96 2.65
C ASP A 111 -0.26 -3.35 2.06
N MET A 112 -1.49 -3.71 1.71
CA MET A 112 -1.83 -5.05 1.24
C MET A 112 -2.90 -5.07 0.15
N ILE A 113 -2.66 -5.83 -0.92
CA ILE A 113 -3.67 -6.10 -1.94
C ILE A 113 -4.11 -7.55 -1.86
N ALA A 114 -5.29 -7.80 -1.32
CA ALA A 114 -5.86 -9.15 -1.22
C ALA A 114 -6.57 -9.56 -2.52
N THR A 115 -7.84 -9.24 -2.67
CA THR A 115 -8.63 -9.62 -3.87
C THR A 115 -8.65 -8.55 -4.96
N GLY A 116 -8.14 -7.36 -4.67
CA GLY A 116 -8.07 -6.23 -5.58
C GLY A 116 -9.43 -5.58 -5.90
N GLY A 117 -10.50 -5.91 -5.17
CA GLY A 117 -11.83 -5.36 -5.42
C GLY A 117 -11.88 -3.85 -5.20
N THR A 118 -11.48 -3.39 -4.02
CA THR A 118 -11.41 -1.96 -3.65
C THR A 118 -10.49 -1.20 -4.60
N MET A 119 -9.30 -1.76 -4.89
CA MET A 119 -8.35 -1.15 -5.81
C MET A 119 -8.91 -0.99 -7.22
N ALA A 120 -9.60 -2.02 -7.74
CA ALA A 120 -10.22 -1.95 -9.07
C ALA A 120 -11.30 -0.86 -9.15
N GLU A 121 -12.08 -0.68 -8.09
CA GLU A 121 -13.06 0.42 -8.00
C GLU A 121 -12.35 1.78 -7.99
N SER A 122 -11.33 1.94 -7.15
CA SER A 122 -10.50 3.15 -7.06
C SER A 122 -9.86 3.53 -8.41
N ILE A 123 -9.29 2.55 -9.12
CA ILE A 123 -8.67 2.76 -10.44
C ILE A 123 -9.71 3.32 -11.44
N ARG A 124 -10.89 2.67 -11.55
CA ARG A 124 -11.94 3.14 -12.47
C ARG A 124 -12.38 4.56 -12.15
N MET A 125 -12.53 4.88 -10.87
CA MET A 125 -12.95 6.20 -10.42
C MET A 125 -11.91 7.27 -10.73
N LEU A 126 -10.62 7.01 -10.48
CA LEU A 126 -9.53 7.93 -10.80
C LEU A 126 -9.41 8.16 -12.32
N LYS A 127 -9.55 7.11 -13.11
CA LYS A 127 -9.58 7.24 -14.59
C LYS A 127 -10.80 8.06 -15.05
N ALA A 128 -11.97 7.86 -14.46
CA ALA A 128 -13.17 8.64 -14.76
C ALA A 128 -13.04 10.12 -14.35
N GLN A 129 -12.19 10.43 -13.36
CA GLN A 129 -11.85 11.80 -12.94
C GLN A 129 -10.73 12.43 -13.79
N GLY A 130 -10.28 11.77 -14.85
CA GLY A 130 -9.32 12.33 -15.80
C GLY A 130 -7.85 12.09 -15.45
N ALA A 131 -7.53 11.12 -14.59
CA ALA A 131 -6.14 10.68 -14.39
C ALA A 131 -5.56 10.14 -15.70
N ILE A 132 -4.34 10.57 -16.05
CA ILE A 132 -3.62 10.11 -17.26
C ILE A 132 -3.37 8.61 -17.14
N ASP A 133 -2.65 8.21 -16.09
CA ASP A 133 -2.34 6.83 -15.78
C ASP A 133 -2.58 6.57 -14.30
N VAL A 134 -2.90 5.32 -13.97
CA VAL A 134 -3.00 4.85 -12.59
C VAL A 134 -2.03 3.68 -12.43
N HIS A 135 -1.02 3.86 -11.60
CA HIS A 135 -0.09 2.85 -11.15
C HIS A 135 -0.51 2.35 -9.78
N LEU A 136 -0.11 1.15 -9.41
CA LEU A 136 -0.43 0.55 -8.13
C LEU A 136 0.83 0.03 -7.48
N ILE A 137 1.08 0.42 -6.24
CA ILE A 137 2.21 -0.07 -5.46
C ILE A 137 1.74 -0.54 -4.08
N CYS A 138 2.24 -1.70 -3.62
CA CYS A 138 1.92 -2.20 -2.30
C CYS A 138 3.09 -2.92 -1.63
N VAL A 139 3.00 -3.06 -0.30
CA VAL A 139 3.96 -3.85 0.45
C VAL A 139 3.66 -5.34 0.30
N HIS A 140 2.42 -5.79 0.57
CA HIS A 140 2.05 -7.20 0.62
C HIS A 140 1.16 -7.63 -0.56
N PRO A 141 1.73 -8.22 -1.63
CA PRO A 141 0.97 -8.65 -2.80
C PRO A 141 0.32 -10.03 -2.59
N VAL A 142 -0.75 -10.11 -1.80
CA VAL A 142 -1.50 -11.37 -1.66
C VAL A 142 -2.08 -11.80 -3.00
N LEU A 143 -2.67 -10.87 -3.75
CA LEU A 143 -3.13 -10.97 -5.14
C LEU A 143 -3.95 -12.25 -5.42
N ALA A 144 -4.87 -12.57 -4.50
CA ALA A 144 -5.71 -13.76 -4.57
C ALA A 144 -6.86 -13.60 -5.58
N ARG A 145 -7.45 -14.71 -6.01
CA ARG A 145 -8.69 -14.77 -6.78
C ARG A 145 -8.68 -13.92 -8.06
N ASN A 146 -7.65 -14.06 -8.89
CA ASN A 146 -7.49 -13.32 -10.15
C ASN A 146 -7.42 -11.78 -9.94
N ALA A 147 -6.86 -11.32 -8.82
CA ALA A 147 -6.71 -9.90 -8.52
C ALA A 147 -5.97 -9.17 -9.64
N VAL A 148 -4.85 -9.70 -10.11
CA VAL A 148 -4.04 -9.10 -11.19
C VAL A 148 -4.90 -8.83 -12.44
N LEU A 149 -5.63 -9.84 -12.93
CA LEU A 149 -6.51 -9.68 -14.08
C LEU A 149 -7.61 -8.63 -13.84
N ARG A 150 -8.17 -8.62 -12.63
CA ARG A 150 -9.19 -7.63 -12.24
C ARG A 150 -8.65 -6.22 -12.27
N LEU A 151 -7.43 -6.01 -11.78
CA LEU A 151 -6.78 -4.71 -11.73
C LEU A 151 -6.41 -4.20 -13.13
N PHE A 152 -5.87 -5.05 -14.01
CA PHE A 152 -5.62 -4.67 -15.40
C PHE A 152 -6.91 -4.38 -16.16
N ASN A 153 -7.98 -5.15 -15.95
CA ASN A 153 -9.30 -4.87 -16.52
C ASN A 153 -9.93 -3.56 -15.98
N ALA A 154 -9.50 -3.10 -14.82
CA ALA A 154 -9.91 -1.79 -14.29
C ALA A 154 -9.11 -0.62 -14.89
N GLY A 155 -8.02 -0.91 -15.62
CA GLY A 155 -7.21 0.09 -16.31
C GLY A 155 -5.96 0.52 -15.54
N VAL A 156 -5.46 -0.30 -14.60
CA VAL A 156 -4.14 -0.07 -14.01
C VAL A 156 -3.06 -0.21 -15.09
N LYS A 157 -2.05 0.65 -15.03
CA LYS A 157 -0.92 0.60 -15.96
C LYS A 157 0.12 -0.41 -15.50
N ASP A 158 0.49 -0.35 -14.23
CA ASP A 158 1.49 -1.22 -13.62
C ASP A 158 1.06 -1.62 -12.20
N ILE A 159 1.44 -2.83 -11.80
CA ILE A 159 1.31 -3.33 -10.43
C ILE A 159 2.72 -3.62 -9.93
N ILE A 160 3.12 -2.97 -8.86
CA ILE A 160 4.45 -3.10 -8.26
C ILE A 160 4.28 -3.50 -6.79
N SER A 161 5.13 -4.38 -6.32
CA SER A 161 5.12 -4.78 -4.92
C SER A 161 6.51 -5.10 -4.39
N THR A 162 6.60 -5.25 -3.08
CA THR A 162 7.77 -5.85 -2.45
C THR A 162 7.73 -7.38 -2.56
N ASP A 163 8.83 -8.01 -2.18
CA ASP A 163 9.00 -9.47 -2.11
C ASP A 163 8.58 -10.08 -0.76
N THR A 164 7.82 -9.38 0.08
CA THR A 164 7.25 -9.96 1.32
C THR A 164 6.39 -11.19 1.04
N LEU A 165 5.77 -11.23 -0.13
CA LEU A 165 5.14 -12.39 -0.76
C LEU A 165 5.58 -12.40 -2.21
N GLU A 166 6.47 -13.31 -2.60
CA GLU A 166 7.03 -13.34 -3.94
C GLU A 166 5.97 -13.59 -5.02
N LYS A 167 5.88 -12.66 -5.97
CA LYS A 167 4.96 -12.66 -7.12
C LYS A 167 5.68 -12.12 -8.35
N ALA A 168 5.07 -12.25 -9.52
CA ALA A 168 5.58 -11.65 -10.76
C ALA A 168 5.68 -10.12 -10.67
N GLU A 169 4.85 -9.50 -9.86
CA GLU A 169 4.77 -8.07 -9.59
C GLU A 169 5.80 -7.58 -8.57
N SER A 170 6.53 -8.49 -7.88
CA SER A 170 7.58 -8.14 -6.91
C SER A 170 8.79 -7.55 -7.62
N LYS A 171 9.03 -6.26 -7.40
CA LYS A 171 10.14 -5.49 -7.98
C LYS A 171 11.08 -4.92 -6.93
N LEU A 172 10.68 -4.96 -5.66
CA LEU A 172 11.34 -4.35 -4.53
C LEU A 172 11.67 -5.41 -3.49
N SER A 173 12.91 -5.42 -2.99
CA SER A 173 13.26 -6.34 -1.90
C SER A 173 13.24 -5.63 -0.56
N VAL A 174 12.59 -6.24 0.43
CA VAL A 174 12.63 -5.81 1.82
C VAL A 174 13.87 -6.30 2.57
N ALA A 175 14.71 -7.11 1.94
CA ALA A 175 15.93 -7.64 2.57
C ALA A 175 16.86 -6.53 3.15
N PRO A 176 17.08 -5.39 2.48
CA PRO A 176 17.91 -4.32 3.03
C PRO A 176 17.38 -3.77 4.36
N ILE A 177 16.08 -3.49 4.47
CA ILE A 177 15.50 -2.94 5.71
C ILE A 177 15.52 -3.97 6.85
N ILE A 178 15.40 -5.26 6.53
CA ILE A 178 15.55 -6.34 7.52
C ILE A 178 17.01 -6.45 7.96
N ALA A 179 17.95 -6.41 7.02
CA ALA A 179 19.38 -6.49 7.32
C ALA A 179 19.83 -5.33 8.21
N ASP A 180 19.36 -4.11 7.96
CA ASP A 180 19.67 -2.95 8.80
C ASP A 180 19.08 -3.09 10.21
N ALA A 181 17.86 -3.59 10.33
CA ALA A 181 17.24 -3.85 11.62
C ALA A 181 17.98 -4.93 12.45
N LEU A 182 18.63 -5.88 11.78
CA LEU A 182 19.44 -6.91 12.44
C LEU A 182 20.78 -6.38 12.95
N LYS A 183 21.39 -5.39 12.29
CA LYS A 183 22.62 -4.74 12.77
C LYS A 183 22.44 -4.01 14.10
N ASP A 184 21.22 -3.56 14.39
CA ASP A 184 20.88 -2.89 15.66
C ASP A 184 20.79 -3.87 16.85
N LEU A 185 21.07 -5.16 16.65
CA LEU A 185 20.98 -6.20 17.69
C LEU A 185 22.31 -6.49 18.40
N ASP A 186 23.42 -6.01 17.89
CA ASP A 186 24.76 -6.10 18.47
C ASP A 186 24.99 -4.93 19.45
#